data_e44e7b00027de88ae728f659650cb9ec
#
_entry.id   e44e7b00027de88ae728f659650cb9ec
#
_cell.length_a   1.000
_cell.length_b   1.000
_cell.length_c   1.000
_cell.angle_alpha   90.00
_cell.angle_beta   90.00
_cell.angle_gamma   90.00
#
_symmetry.space_group_name_H-M   'P 1'
#
loop_
_entity.id
_entity.type
_entity.pdbx_description
1 polymer ?
#
loop_
_entity_poly.entity_id
_entity_poly.type
_entity_poly.pdbx_seq_one_letter_code
_entity_poly.pdbx_strand_id
1 'polypeptide(L)'
;MSTTATTFSVVITSYNYLPFVVEAVESALAQTRPAAQVIVVDDGSSDGSPAMLQQRYGADPRVTLLFGENAGQLAAFQRGVAAASADVVCFLDADDRWKPRYLEQIGAVYDARRDVDFVFSDLQTFGIDNQDILYEDSKSPIDLGYTAISTYFFVTWYGAPTSALSLRRRWADTVLDLPPSFRKQWKLCADACLVHGASILGARKYYLPTGCVEYRTHGSNGWWATRQQPASLHLNGLRNYGIVRHYAWRSGLDDNCCVLSKTEYRTKPAPTRKERKRYASLALRGDAPWWKRYERAASILFGRRRGR
;
A
#
# COMPACT_ATOMS: atom_id res chain seq x y z
N MET A 1 12.65 -13.14 26.13
CA MET A 1 11.83 -11.92 26.07
C MET A 1 10.51 -12.29 25.42
N SER A 2 9.38 -12.18 26.11
CA SER A 2 8.05 -12.42 25.54
C SER A 2 7.82 -11.37 24.45
N THR A 3 7.82 -11.77 23.20
CA THR A 3 7.46 -10.87 22.09
C THR A 3 5.95 -10.75 22.09
N THR A 4 5.44 -9.60 22.51
CA THR A 4 4.01 -9.28 22.34
C THR A 4 3.63 -9.40 20.87
N ALA A 5 2.50 -10.07 20.60
CA ALA A 5 1.97 -10.21 19.24
C ALA A 5 1.64 -8.83 18.65
N THR A 6 1.94 -8.62 17.37
CA THR A 6 1.65 -7.37 16.67
C THR A 6 0.15 -7.07 16.65
N THR A 7 -0.25 -5.86 17.01
CA THR A 7 -1.65 -5.40 17.02
C THR A 7 -2.00 -4.66 15.73
N PHE A 8 -3.31 -4.64 15.37
CA PHE A 8 -3.80 -4.06 14.13
C PHE A 8 -4.92 -3.06 14.36
N SER A 9 -4.81 -1.86 13.76
CA SER A 9 -5.93 -0.95 13.52
C SER A 9 -6.35 -1.09 12.06
N VAL A 10 -7.64 -1.28 11.81
CA VAL A 10 -8.19 -1.33 10.45
C VAL A 10 -8.86 -0.01 10.15
N VAL A 11 -8.43 0.69 9.11
CA VAL A 11 -9.00 1.96 8.63
C VAL A 11 -9.87 1.66 7.42
N ILE A 12 -11.18 1.86 7.56
CA ILE A 12 -12.18 1.70 6.50
C ILE A 12 -12.61 3.09 6.05
N THR A 13 -12.44 3.41 4.75
CA THR A 13 -12.88 4.70 4.19
C THR A 13 -14.14 4.53 3.38
N SER A 14 -15.16 5.37 3.63
CA SER A 14 -16.49 5.30 3.02
C SER A 14 -16.93 6.66 2.50
N TYR A 15 -17.55 6.67 1.31
CA TYR A 15 -18.27 7.80 0.77
C TYR A 15 -19.40 7.32 -0.16
N ASN A 16 -20.64 7.41 0.31
CA ASN A 16 -21.85 6.93 -0.41
C ASN A 16 -21.79 5.43 -0.77
N TYR A 17 -21.42 4.60 0.21
CA TYR A 17 -21.30 3.14 0.08
C TYR A 17 -22.28 2.38 0.99
N LEU A 18 -23.48 2.94 1.22
CA LEU A 18 -24.52 2.30 2.06
C LEU A 18 -24.76 0.81 1.76
N PRO A 19 -24.78 0.35 0.49
CA PRO A 19 -25.02 -1.07 0.20
C PRO A 19 -23.87 -2.00 0.64
N PHE A 20 -22.67 -1.49 0.87
CA PHE A 20 -21.46 -2.31 1.03
C PHE A 20 -20.75 -2.14 2.37
N VAL A 21 -20.77 -0.94 2.95
CA VAL A 21 -19.93 -0.58 4.10
C VAL A 21 -20.16 -1.50 5.32
N VAL A 22 -21.35 -2.04 5.52
CA VAL A 22 -21.63 -3.01 6.59
C VAL A 22 -20.82 -4.28 6.39
N GLU A 23 -20.77 -4.80 5.16
CA GLU A 23 -20.02 -6.02 4.84
C GLU A 23 -18.51 -5.82 5.07
N ALA A 24 -17.97 -4.66 4.70
CA ALA A 24 -16.58 -4.30 4.97
C ALA A 24 -16.29 -4.29 6.48
N VAL A 25 -17.11 -3.62 7.29
CA VAL A 25 -16.92 -3.55 8.75
C VAL A 25 -17.02 -4.93 9.39
N GLU A 26 -18.06 -5.72 9.04
CA GLU A 26 -18.24 -7.08 9.56
C GLU A 26 -17.04 -7.99 9.19
N SER A 27 -16.51 -7.87 7.98
CA SER A 27 -15.35 -8.63 7.54
C SER A 27 -14.09 -8.33 8.37
N ALA A 28 -13.92 -7.07 8.76
CA ALA A 28 -12.82 -6.65 9.63
C ALA A 28 -13.01 -7.11 11.09
N LEU A 29 -14.25 -7.14 11.58
CA LEU A 29 -14.59 -7.60 12.93
C LEU A 29 -14.52 -9.13 13.08
N ALA A 30 -14.73 -9.88 11.96
CA ALA A 30 -14.76 -11.34 11.94
C ALA A 30 -13.39 -12.01 11.73
N GLN A 31 -12.30 -11.29 11.89
CA GLN A 31 -10.95 -11.83 11.69
C GLN A 31 -10.57 -12.86 12.77
N THR A 32 -9.95 -13.98 12.38
CA THR A 32 -9.44 -15.02 13.32
C THR A 32 -8.37 -14.48 14.27
N ARG A 33 -7.57 -13.52 13.81
CA ARG A 33 -6.74 -12.65 14.64
C ARG A 33 -7.47 -11.32 14.79
N PRO A 34 -8.10 -11.03 15.93
CA PRO A 34 -8.92 -9.83 16.08
C PRO A 34 -8.14 -8.54 15.82
N ALA A 35 -8.77 -7.59 15.12
CA ALA A 35 -8.29 -6.23 15.10
C ALA A 35 -8.42 -5.62 16.51
N ALA A 36 -7.40 -4.88 16.96
CA ALA A 36 -7.48 -4.12 18.20
C ALA A 36 -8.45 -2.94 18.08
N GLN A 37 -8.66 -2.44 16.86
CA GLN A 37 -9.51 -1.31 16.56
C GLN A 37 -9.95 -1.34 15.10
N VAL A 38 -11.24 -1.09 14.83
CA VAL A 38 -11.78 -0.82 13.50
C VAL A 38 -12.24 0.63 13.45
N ILE A 39 -11.65 1.43 12.56
CA ILE A 39 -11.92 2.85 12.40
C ILE A 39 -12.64 3.06 11.08
N VAL A 40 -13.90 3.46 11.14
CA VAL A 40 -14.68 3.79 9.94
C VAL A 40 -14.67 5.29 9.75
N VAL A 41 -14.13 5.74 8.65
CA VAL A 41 -14.08 7.17 8.28
C VAL A 41 -15.08 7.41 7.18
N ASP A 42 -16.22 7.99 7.53
CA ASP A 42 -17.20 8.47 6.56
C ASP A 42 -16.81 9.88 6.09
N ASP A 43 -16.60 10.03 4.81
CA ASP A 43 -16.11 11.26 4.18
C ASP A 43 -17.27 12.11 3.65
N GLY A 44 -18.32 12.27 4.47
CA GLY A 44 -19.46 13.14 4.17
C GLY A 44 -20.50 12.49 3.26
N SER A 45 -20.83 11.22 3.51
CA SER A 45 -21.90 10.52 2.78
C SER A 45 -23.27 11.15 2.99
N SER A 46 -24.08 11.14 1.93
CA SER A 46 -25.46 11.63 1.90
C SER A 46 -26.52 10.54 1.63
N ASP A 47 -26.08 9.29 1.51
CA ASP A 47 -26.92 8.12 1.16
C ASP A 47 -27.51 7.39 2.37
N GLY A 48 -27.40 7.96 3.58
CA GLY A 48 -27.87 7.33 4.83
C GLY A 48 -26.80 6.47 5.55
N SER A 49 -25.61 6.28 4.97
CA SER A 49 -24.50 5.53 5.61
C SER A 49 -24.19 6.01 7.03
N PRO A 50 -24.07 7.33 7.33
CA PRO A 50 -23.73 7.79 8.67
C PRO A 50 -24.75 7.36 9.73
N ALA A 51 -26.03 7.49 9.45
CA ALA A 51 -27.10 7.11 10.38
C ALA A 51 -27.10 5.60 10.64
N MET A 52 -26.95 4.81 9.59
CA MET A 52 -26.90 3.34 9.68
C MET A 52 -25.66 2.88 10.44
N LEU A 53 -24.47 3.46 10.18
CA LEU A 53 -23.23 3.15 10.89
C LEU A 53 -23.36 3.49 12.39
N GLN A 54 -23.91 4.66 12.72
CA GLN A 54 -24.13 5.09 14.10
C GLN A 54 -25.09 4.16 14.83
N GLN A 55 -26.20 3.76 14.18
CA GLN A 55 -27.18 2.84 14.75
C GLN A 55 -26.57 1.46 15.02
N ARG A 56 -25.77 0.94 14.10
CA ARG A 56 -25.26 -0.43 14.16
C ARG A 56 -24.03 -0.58 15.03
N TYR A 57 -23.11 0.38 14.97
CA TYR A 57 -21.79 0.28 15.59
C TYR A 57 -21.47 1.35 16.63
N GLY A 58 -22.35 2.33 16.82
CA GLY A 58 -22.10 3.44 17.76
C GLY A 58 -21.89 3.03 19.23
N ALA A 59 -22.35 1.82 19.60
CA ALA A 59 -22.13 1.25 20.94
C ALA A 59 -21.08 0.12 20.96
N ASP A 60 -20.49 -0.27 19.83
CA ASP A 60 -19.45 -1.33 19.78
C ASP A 60 -18.09 -0.74 20.16
N PRO A 61 -17.48 -1.15 21.30
CA PRO A 61 -16.20 -0.58 21.76
C PRO A 61 -15.03 -0.88 20.82
N ARG A 62 -15.16 -1.82 19.89
CA ARG A 62 -14.12 -2.17 18.90
C ARG A 62 -14.14 -1.22 17.70
N VAL A 63 -15.22 -0.45 17.52
CA VAL A 63 -15.44 0.41 16.35
C VAL A 63 -15.37 1.88 16.74
N THR A 64 -14.58 2.63 16.00
CA THR A 64 -14.49 4.09 16.09
C THR A 64 -15.09 4.68 14.82
N LEU A 65 -16.15 5.47 14.95
CA LEU A 65 -16.82 6.15 13.84
C LEU A 65 -16.32 7.60 13.74
N LEU A 66 -15.84 8.00 12.57
CA LEU A 66 -15.34 9.35 12.28
C LEU A 66 -16.16 9.93 11.12
N PHE A 67 -17.13 10.77 11.42
CA PHE A 67 -17.90 11.50 10.43
C PHE A 67 -17.27 12.85 10.09
N GLY A 68 -17.45 13.36 8.87
CA GLY A 68 -16.96 14.68 8.46
C GLY A 68 -17.44 15.10 7.10
N GLU A 69 -17.01 16.28 6.65
CA GLU A 69 -17.28 16.78 5.30
C GLU A 69 -16.41 16.06 4.28
N ASN A 70 -16.88 15.96 3.01
CA ASN A 70 -16.14 15.33 1.93
C ASN A 70 -14.86 16.09 1.60
N ALA A 71 -13.73 15.48 1.95
CA ALA A 71 -12.39 16.00 1.69
C ALA A 71 -11.52 15.05 0.84
N GLY A 72 -12.07 13.91 0.44
CA GLY A 72 -11.46 12.89 -0.40
C GLY A 72 -10.66 11.83 0.37
N GLN A 73 -10.32 10.74 -0.34
CA GLN A 73 -9.73 9.53 0.24
C GLN A 73 -8.43 9.81 1.02
N LEU A 74 -7.56 10.70 0.52
CA LEU A 74 -6.34 11.06 1.27
C LEU A 74 -6.67 11.67 2.64
N ALA A 75 -7.66 12.55 2.71
CA ALA A 75 -8.08 13.16 3.98
C ALA A 75 -8.68 12.10 4.91
N ALA A 76 -9.46 11.17 4.36
CA ALA A 76 -10.01 10.05 5.12
C ALA A 76 -8.90 9.14 5.67
N PHE A 77 -7.86 8.81 4.88
CA PHE A 77 -6.68 8.08 5.39
C PHE A 77 -5.97 8.82 6.50
N GLN A 78 -5.73 10.14 6.34
CA GLN A 78 -5.09 10.97 7.36
C GLN A 78 -5.88 10.96 8.68
N ARG A 79 -7.22 11.08 8.61
CA ARG A 79 -8.09 11.03 9.79
C ARG A 79 -8.09 9.66 10.45
N GLY A 80 -8.17 8.60 9.65
CA GLY A 80 -8.16 7.22 10.15
C GLY A 80 -6.84 6.85 10.81
N VAL A 81 -5.71 7.20 10.20
CA VAL A 81 -4.38 6.93 10.78
C VAL A 81 -4.13 7.75 12.04
N ALA A 82 -4.58 9.00 12.11
CA ALA A 82 -4.48 9.82 13.31
C ALA A 82 -5.25 9.23 14.51
N ALA A 83 -6.32 8.47 14.27
CA ALA A 83 -7.08 7.77 15.29
C ALA A 83 -6.55 6.35 15.61
N ALA A 84 -5.63 5.83 14.79
CA ALA A 84 -5.08 4.48 14.96
C ALA A 84 -4.10 4.44 16.13
N SER A 85 -4.20 3.37 16.96
CA SER A 85 -3.34 3.18 18.14
C SER A 85 -2.49 1.91 18.07
N ALA A 86 -2.79 0.96 17.17
CA ALA A 86 -2.09 -0.31 17.05
C ALA A 86 -0.71 -0.20 16.37
N ASP A 87 0.07 -1.29 16.38
CA ASP A 87 1.43 -1.35 15.81
C ASP A 87 1.42 -1.24 14.29
N VAL A 88 0.36 -1.77 13.65
CA VAL A 88 0.18 -1.82 12.19
C VAL A 88 -1.18 -1.25 11.84
N VAL A 89 -1.22 -0.43 10.79
CA VAL A 89 -2.46 0.07 10.18
C VAL A 89 -2.71 -0.70 8.89
N CYS A 90 -3.89 -1.28 8.78
CA CYS A 90 -4.42 -1.91 7.58
C CYS A 90 -5.49 -1.02 6.97
N PHE A 91 -5.59 -1.00 5.65
CA PHE A 91 -6.56 -0.20 4.92
C PHE A 91 -7.57 -1.10 4.22
N LEU A 92 -8.84 -0.68 4.21
CA LEU A 92 -9.94 -1.39 3.55
C LEU A 92 -10.89 -0.37 2.93
N ASP A 93 -11.20 -0.49 1.65
CA ASP A 93 -12.24 0.31 1.01
C ASP A 93 -13.63 -0.23 1.40
N ALA A 94 -14.62 0.64 1.54
CA ALA A 94 -15.94 0.29 2.05
C ALA A 94 -16.76 -0.63 1.13
N ASP A 95 -16.33 -0.82 -0.11
CA ASP A 95 -16.94 -1.74 -1.10
C ASP A 95 -16.27 -3.12 -1.15
N ASP A 96 -15.14 -3.30 -0.46
CA ASP A 96 -14.38 -4.55 -0.41
C ASP A 96 -14.64 -5.33 0.89
N ARG A 97 -14.08 -6.54 0.97
CA ARG A 97 -14.12 -7.35 2.19
C ARG A 97 -12.92 -8.27 2.32
N TRP A 98 -12.67 -8.74 3.54
CA TRP A 98 -11.62 -9.72 3.83
C TRP A 98 -12.21 -11.09 4.24
N LYS A 99 -11.54 -12.16 3.84
CA LYS A 99 -11.76 -13.48 4.43
C LYS A 99 -11.17 -13.54 5.84
N PRO A 100 -11.69 -14.42 6.73
CA PRO A 100 -11.37 -14.40 8.16
C PRO A 100 -9.89 -14.50 8.54
N ARG A 101 -9.03 -15.05 7.67
CA ARG A 101 -7.62 -15.29 7.98
C ARG A 101 -6.64 -14.21 7.51
N TYR A 102 -7.12 -13.09 7.00
CA TYR A 102 -6.25 -12.04 6.46
C TYR A 102 -5.28 -11.49 7.51
N LEU A 103 -5.80 -10.99 8.66
CA LEU A 103 -4.96 -10.43 9.72
C LEU A 103 -4.05 -11.48 10.38
N GLU A 104 -4.48 -12.74 10.47
CA GLU A 104 -3.65 -13.84 10.96
C GLU A 104 -2.42 -14.03 10.05
N GLN A 105 -2.61 -14.06 8.74
CA GLN A 105 -1.54 -14.31 7.78
C GLN A 105 -0.53 -13.16 7.72
N ILE A 106 -0.99 -11.91 7.57
CA ILE A 106 -0.08 -10.76 7.57
C ILE A 106 0.59 -10.58 8.94
N GLY A 107 -0.12 -10.92 10.01
CA GLY A 107 0.37 -10.87 11.38
C GLY A 107 1.55 -11.80 11.59
N ALA A 108 1.52 -13.01 11.04
CA ALA A 108 2.63 -13.95 11.10
C ALA A 108 3.91 -13.35 10.46
N VAL A 109 3.78 -12.58 9.37
CA VAL A 109 4.92 -11.87 8.76
C VAL A 109 5.46 -10.80 9.70
N TYR A 110 4.61 -9.92 10.24
CA TYR A 110 5.05 -8.83 11.12
C TYR A 110 5.67 -9.33 12.43
N ASP A 111 5.17 -10.44 12.96
CA ASP A 111 5.71 -11.06 14.17
C ASP A 111 7.09 -11.69 13.93
N ALA A 112 7.26 -12.40 12.81
CA ALA A 112 8.51 -13.05 12.44
C ALA A 112 9.57 -12.08 11.89
N ARG A 113 9.15 -10.99 11.24
CA ARG A 113 10.01 -10.07 10.49
C ARG A 113 9.84 -8.64 11.00
N ARG A 114 10.57 -8.31 12.07
CA ARG A 114 10.56 -6.96 12.66
C ARG A 114 11.12 -5.89 11.74
N ASP A 115 11.90 -6.30 10.74
CA ASP A 115 12.48 -5.45 9.70
C ASP A 115 11.54 -5.15 8.53
N VAL A 116 10.39 -5.84 8.43
CA VAL A 116 9.36 -5.55 7.42
C VAL A 116 8.45 -4.44 7.92
N ASP A 117 8.29 -3.41 7.09
CA ASP A 117 7.53 -2.19 7.40
C ASP A 117 6.20 -2.10 6.65
N PHE A 118 6.12 -2.70 5.47
CA PHE A 118 4.98 -2.65 4.55
C PHE A 118 4.71 -4.04 3.99
N VAL A 119 3.51 -4.56 4.25
CA VAL A 119 3.04 -5.81 3.63
C VAL A 119 1.87 -5.49 2.72
N PHE A 120 1.87 -6.07 1.52
CA PHE A 120 0.72 -6.02 0.63
C PHE A 120 0.41 -7.41 0.08
N SER A 121 -0.85 -7.62 -0.30
CA SER A 121 -1.36 -8.92 -0.71
C SER A 121 -1.86 -8.92 -2.15
N ASP A 122 -2.14 -10.11 -2.64
CA ASP A 122 -2.98 -10.38 -3.79
C ASP A 122 -4.44 -10.00 -3.53
N LEU A 123 -5.23 -9.97 -4.59
CA LEU A 123 -6.66 -9.69 -4.56
C LEU A 123 -7.40 -10.74 -5.39
N GLN A 124 -8.61 -11.07 -4.97
CA GLN A 124 -9.58 -11.79 -5.78
C GLN A 124 -10.73 -10.84 -6.11
N THR A 125 -10.97 -10.56 -7.38
CA THR A 125 -12.13 -9.75 -7.76
C THR A 125 -13.41 -10.57 -7.62
N PHE A 126 -14.51 -9.90 -7.29
CA PHE A 126 -15.85 -10.49 -7.26
C PHE A 126 -16.91 -9.44 -7.65
N GLY A 127 -18.09 -9.88 -8.01
CA GLY A 127 -19.15 -9.01 -8.52
C GLY A 127 -19.28 -9.13 -10.03
N ILE A 128 -18.88 -8.13 -10.81
CA ILE A 128 -18.95 -8.17 -12.27
C ILE A 128 -17.86 -9.10 -12.85
N ASP A 129 -16.65 -8.97 -12.32
CA ASP A 129 -15.50 -9.80 -12.72
C ASP A 129 -15.11 -10.75 -11.59
N ASN A 130 -14.51 -11.90 -11.94
CA ASN A 130 -13.98 -12.86 -10.98
C ASN A 130 -12.62 -13.37 -11.45
N GLN A 131 -11.54 -12.77 -10.97
CA GLN A 131 -10.18 -13.11 -11.35
C GLN A 131 -9.20 -12.84 -10.19
N ASP A 132 -8.11 -13.60 -10.16
CA ASP A 132 -7.01 -13.37 -9.24
C ASP A 132 -6.08 -12.29 -9.78
N ILE A 133 -5.76 -11.30 -8.96
CA ILE A 133 -4.77 -10.25 -9.26
C ILE A 133 -3.55 -10.49 -8.38
N LEU A 134 -2.49 -11.01 -8.98
CA LEU A 134 -1.24 -11.34 -8.32
C LEU A 134 -0.17 -10.28 -8.61
N TYR A 135 0.71 -10.02 -7.65
CA TYR A 135 1.88 -9.21 -7.90
C TYR A 135 2.93 -10.01 -8.70
N GLU A 136 3.30 -9.52 -9.90
CA GLU A 136 4.21 -10.18 -10.86
C GLU A 136 3.88 -11.67 -11.09
N ASP A 137 2.58 -12.01 -11.12
CA ASP A 137 2.04 -13.38 -11.31
C ASP A 137 2.55 -14.40 -10.27
N SER A 138 3.03 -13.93 -9.12
CA SER A 138 3.61 -14.78 -8.10
C SER A 138 2.55 -15.32 -7.12
N LYS A 139 2.54 -16.65 -6.98
CA LYS A 139 1.78 -17.38 -5.95
C LYS A 139 2.60 -17.62 -4.69
N SER A 140 3.79 -17.07 -4.59
CA SER A 140 4.69 -17.24 -3.44
C SER A 140 5.06 -15.89 -2.85
N PRO A 141 5.35 -15.81 -1.55
CA PRO A 141 5.81 -14.58 -0.90
C PRO A 141 7.09 -14.04 -1.53
N ILE A 142 7.21 -12.70 -1.60
CA ILE A 142 8.39 -12.02 -2.13
C ILE A 142 8.86 -10.96 -1.14
N ASP A 143 10.08 -11.13 -0.61
CA ASP A 143 10.77 -10.05 0.11
C ASP A 143 11.36 -9.08 -0.92
N LEU A 144 10.70 -7.93 -1.07
CA LEU A 144 11.09 -6.90 -2.04
C LEU A 144 12.25 -6.04 -1.54
N GLY A 145 12.63 -6.15 -0.26
CA GLY A 145 13.65 -5.29 0.32
C GLY A 145 13.27 -3.81 0.25
N TYR A 146 14.27 -2.96 0.01
CA TYR A 146 14.05 -1.54 -0.25
C TYR A 146 13.83 -1.27 -1.74
N THR A 147 13.07 -0.24 -2.07
CA THR A 147 12.58 0.02 -3.43
C THR A 147 12.65 1.50 -3.83
N ALA A 148 13.36 2.32 -3.05
CA ALA A 148 13.41 3.77 -3.24
C ALA A 148 13.98 4.17 -4.61
N ILE A 149 15.17 3.62 -4.98
CA ILE A 149 15.86 3.98 -6.21
C ILE A 149 15.05 3.56 -7.44
N SER A 150 14.51 2.33 -7.42
CA SER A 150 13.67 1.87 -8.52
C SER A 150 12.39 2.69 -8.65
N THR A 151 11.75 3.07 -7.54
CA THR A 151 10.54 3.92 -7.54
C THR A 151 10.86 5.32 -8.02
N TYR A 152 11.98 5.90 -7.59
CA TYR A 152 12.41 7.23 -7.99
C TYR A 152 12.56 7.37 -9.52
N PHE A 153 13.23 6.40 -10.16
CA PHE A 153 13.51 6.48 -11.60
C PHE A 153 12.40 5.98 -12.50
N PHE A 154 11.59 5.02 -12.05
CA PHE A 154 10.62 4.34 -12.90
C PHE A 154 9.17 4.47 -12.42
N VAL A 155 8.94 5.17 -11.31
CA VAL A 155 7.60 5.26 -10.67
C VAL A 155 7.01 3.85 -10.51
N THR A 156 7.87 2.88 -10.12
CA THR A 156 7.45 1.48 -10.03
C THR A 156 6.44 1.29 -8.91
N TRP A 157 5.36 0.60 -9.23
CA TRP A 157 4.32 0.24 -8.28
C TRP A 157 4.71 -1.03 -7.51
N TYR A 158 5.19 -0.85 -6.27
CA TYR A 158 5.50 -1.93 -5.33
C TYR A 158 4.41 -1.99 -4.26
N GLY A 159 3.21 -2.42 -4.65
CA GLY A 159 2.02 -2.44 -3.80
C GLY A 159 0.84 -3.07 -4.50
N ALA A 160 -0.33 -2.89 -3.92
CA ALA A 160 -1.63 -3.33 -4.38
C ALA A 160 -2.66 -2.22 -4.16
N PRO A 161 -3.93 -2.35 -4.59
CA PRO A 161 -5.03 -1.46 -4.19
C PRO A 161 -5.20 -1.39 -2.68
N THR A 162 -5.87 -0.35 -2.20
CA THR A 162 -6.09 0.02 -0.80
C THR A 162 -6.31 -1.17 0.11
N SER A 163 -7.28 -2.02 -0.21
CA SER A 163 -7.77 -3.11 0.66
C SER A 163 -6.76 -4.22 0.92
N ALA A 164 -5.65 -4.23 0.19
CA ALA A 164 -4.57 -5.19 0.36
C ALA A 164 -3.30 -4.56 0.97
N LEU A 165 -3.38 -3.36 1.55
CA LEU A 165 -2.23 -2.64 2.11
C LEU A 165 -2.22 -2.67 3.63
N SER A 166 -1.03 -2.88 4.20
CA SER A 166 -0.76 -2.71 5.62
C SER A 166 0.64 -2.14 5.85
N LEU A 167 0.75 -1.23 6.83
CA LEU A 167 2.01 -0.55 7.17
C LEU A 167 2.19 -0.52 8.68
N ARG A 168 3.43 -0.62 9.17
CA ARG A 168 3.70 -0.23 10.56
C ARG A 168 3.26 1.21 10.77
N ARG A 169 2.58 1.49 11.90
CA ARG A 169 1.96 2.79 12.19
C ARG A 169 2.90 3.97 11.96
N ARG A 170 4.15 3.89 12.43
CA ARG A 170 5.18 4.92 12.20
C ARG A 170 5.34 5.30 10.72
N TRP A 171 5.22 4.32 9.81
CA TRP A 171 5.32 4.56 8.38
C TRP A 171 4.03 5.15 7.80
N ALA A 172 2.86 4.70 8.29
CA ALA A 172 1.59 5.30 7.90
C ALA A 172 1.55 6.79 8.30
N ASP A 173 1.96 7.11 9.54
CA ASP A 173 2.09 8.49 10.03
C ASP A 173 3.03 9.31 9.14
N THR A 174 4.25 8.80 8.87
CA THR A 174 5.27 9.50 8.09
C THR A 174 4.84 9.74 6.63
N VAL A 175 4.23 8.73 6.00
CA VAL A 175 3.80 8.78 4.61
C VAL A 175 2.60 9.72 4.44
N LEU A 176 1.65 9.69 5.36
CA LEU A 176 0.45 10.52 5.29
C LEU A 176 0.63 11.94 5.86
N ASP A 177 1.83 12.26 6.35
CA ASP A 177 2.21 13.65 6.66
C ASP A 177 2.40 14.44 5.36
N LEU A 178 1.29 14.72 4.72
CA LEU A 178 1.20 15.47 3.47
C LEU A 178 0.42 16.78 3.67
N PRO A 179 0.86 17.87 3.03
CA PRO A 179 0.15 19.15 3.08
C PRO A 179 -1.31 19.04 2.61
N PRO A 180 -2.22 19.87 3.13
CA PRO A 180 -3.63 19.86 2.72
C PRO A 180 -3.86 20.07 1.22
N SER A 181 -2.93 20.73 0.51
CA SER A 181 -2.98 20.92 -0.95
C SER A 181 -3.03 19.60 -1.73
N PHE A 182 -2.46 18.50 -1.18
CA PHE A 182 -2.51 17.20 -1.80
C PHE A 182 -3.91 16.55 -1.75
N ARG A 183 -4.77 16.90 -0.79
CA ARG A 183 -6.13 16.35 -0.67
C ARG A 183 -6.96 16.56 -1.93
N LYS A 184 -6.83 17.73 -2.57
CA LYS A 184 -7.54 18.02 -3.83
C LYS A 184 -7.09 17.12 -4.99
N GLN A 185 -5.82 16.75 -5.03
CA GLN A 185 -5.25 15.89 -6.07
C GLN A 185 -5.54 14.41 -5.82
N TRP A 186 -5.66 14.01 -4.56
CA TRP A 186 -5.82 12.61 -4.13
C TRP A 186 -7.20 12.36 -3.49
N LYS A 187 -8.26 12.87 -4.14
CA LYS A 187 -9.64 12.56 -3.75
C LYS A 187 -9.98 11.09 -3.96
N LEU A 188 -9.33 10.45 -4.94
CA LEU A 188 -9.41 9.03 -5.28
C LEU A 188 -8.00 8.48 -5.52
N CYS A 189 -7.82 7.17 -5.36
CA CYS A 189 -6.56 6.45 -5.54
C CYS A 189 -5.44 6.96 -4.62
N ALA A 190 -5.76 7.33 -3.38
CA ALA A 190 -4.77 7.81 -2.41
C ALA A 190 -3.84 6.70 -1.90
N ASP A 191 -4.11 5.43 -2.21
CA ASP A 191 -3.21 4.30 -2.08
C ASP A 191 -1.86 4.54 -2.76
N ALA A 192 -1.83 5.31 -3.85
CA ALA A 192 -0.59 5.74 -4.49
C ALA A 192 0.33 6.55 -3.56
N CYS A 193 -0.25 7.37 -2.67
CA CYS A 193 0.54 8.07 -1.65
C CYS A 193 1.19 7.07 -0.68
N LEU A 194 0.44 6.06 -0.23
CA LEU A 194 0.96 5.02 0.67
C LEU A 194 2.07 4.20 -0.02
N VAL A 195 1.80 3.72 -1.24
CA VAL A 195 2.71 2.84 -1.97
C VAL A 195 4.00 3.56 -2.36
N HIS A 196 3.91 4.71 -3.01
CA HIS A 196 5.09 5.45 -3.45
C HIS A 196 5.82 6.11 -2.28
N GLY A 197 5.09 6.67 -1.31
CA GLY A 197 5.67 7.27 -0.12
C GLY A 197 6.49 6.26 0.69
N ALA A 198 5.92 5.10 0.99
CA ALA A 198 6.63 4.04 1.70
C ALA A 198 7.89 3.58 0.95
N SER A 199 7.82 3.47 -0.40
CA SER A 199 9.00 3.12 -1.21
C SER A 199 10.11 4.16 -1.08
N ILE A 200 9.81 5.43 -1.35
CA ILE A 200 10.81 6.50 -1.42
C ILE A 200 11.39 6.82 -0.04
N LEU A 201 10.56 6.81 0.99
CA LEU A 201 10.99 7.11 2.37
C LEU A 201 11.75 5.94 3.03
N GLY A 202 11.86 4.78 2.38
CA GLY A 202 12.72 3.68 2.81
C GLY A 202 12.04 2.63 3.69
N ALA A 203 10.75 2.42 3.55
CA ALA A 203 10.07 1.28 4.16
C ALA A 203 10.46 -0.02 3.44
N ARG A 204 10.79 -1.08 4.22
CA ARG A 204 11.03 -2.42 3.67
C ARG A 204 9.73 -3.09 3.33
N LYS A 205 9.61 -3.58 2.09
CA LYS A 205 8.37 -4.13 1.53
C LYS A 205 8.38 -5.64 1.39
N TYR A 206 7.21 -6.21 1.59
CA TYR A 206 6.98 -7.65 1.49
C TYR A 206 5.63 -7.91 0.79
N TYR A 207 5.64 -8.76 -0.22
CA TYR A 207 4.43 -9.28 -0.84
C TYR A 207 4.06 -10.63 -0.23
N LEU A 208 2.80 -10.79 0.19
CA LEU A 208 2.26 -12.03 0.72
C LEU A 208 0.96 -12.38 -0.03
N PRO A 209 0.95 -13.42 -0.88
CA PRO A 209 -0.29 -13.90 -1.48
C PRO A 209 -1.13 -14.63 -0.42
N THR A 210 -2.14 -13.95 0.10
CA THR A 210 -3.01 -14.47 1.18
C THR A 210 -4.23 -15.19 0.64
N GLY A 211 -4.70 -14.84 -0.57
CA GLY A 211 -5.99 -15.24 -1.11
C GLY A 211 -7.18 -14.75 -0.28
N CYS A 212 -6.97 -13.72 0.55
CA CYS A 212 -7.96 -13.29 1.55
C CYS A 212 -8.54 -11.89 1.30
N VAL A 213 -8.07 -11.14 0.32
CA VAL A 213 -8.63 -9.84 -0.02
C VAL A 213 -9.58 -9.98 -1.20
N GLU A 214 -10.84 -9.66 -0.98
CA GLU A 214 -11.89 -9.72 -2.00
C GLU A 214 -12.22 -8.29 -2.44
N TYR A 215 -11.83 -7.97 -3.68
CA TYR A 215 -12.02 -6.67 -4.32
C TYR A 215 -13.30 -6.66 -5.14
N ARG A 216 -14.27 -5.82 -4.77
CA ARG A 216 -15.56 -5.77 -5.45
C ARG A 216 -15.47 -4.97 -6.73
N THR A 217 -15.93 -5.57 -7.85
CA THR A 217 -16.12 -4.89 -9.13
C THR A 217 -17.60 -4.58 -9.34
N HIS A 218 -17.91 -3.29 -9.51
CA HIS A 218 -19.27 -2.79 -9.76
C HIS A 218 -19.21 -1.55 -10.68
N GLY A 219 -20.35 -1.11 -11.21
CA GLY A 219 -20.40 -0.05 -12.22
C GLY A 219 -19.93 1.34 -11.77
N SER A 220 -19.79 1.56 -10.45
CA SER A 220 -19.37 2.83 -9.85
C SER A 220 -17.97 2.80 -9.23
N ASN A 221 -17.16 1.77 -9.46
CA ASN A 221 -15.76 1.79 -9.02
C ASN A 221 -15.00 2.95 -9.68
N GLY A 222 -14.45 3.86 -8.90
CA GLY A 222 -13.84 5.10 -9.40
C GLY A 222 -12.68 4.89 -10.37
N TRP A 223 -11.74 4.00 -10.05
CA TRP A 223 -10.60 3.68 -10.93
C TRP A 223 -10.94 2.63 -12.00
N TRP A 224 -11.65 1.57 -11.63
CA TRP A 224 -11.92 0.43 -12.51
C TRP A 224 -12.64 0.82 -13.80
N ALA A 225 -13.61 1.75 -13.69
CA ALA A 225 -14.36 2.23 -14.84
C ALA A 225 -13.54 3.06 -15.86
N THR A 226 -12.47 3.71 -15.41
CA THR A 226 -11.70 4.66 -16.24
C THR A 226 -10.26 4.19 -16.54
N ARG A 227 -9.83 3.04 -15.99
CA ARG A 227 -8.44 2.57 -16.04
C ARG A 227 -7.83 2.38 -17.43
N GLN A 228 -8.66 2.20 -18.45
CA GLN A 228 -8.21 2.02 -19.83
C GLN A 228 -8.29 3.30 -20.68
N GLN A 229 -8.82 4.39 -20.15
CA GLN A 229 -8.92 5.65 -20.89
C GLN A 229 -7.54 6.34 -20.96
N PRO A 230 -7.03 6.69 -22.17
CA PRO A 230 -5.70 7.29 -22.31
C PRO A 230 -5.48 8.55 -21.48
N ALA A 231 -6.50 9.42 -21.40
CA ALA A 231 -6.45 10.63 -20.58
C ALA A 231 -6.29 10.32 -19.09
N SER A 232 -7.05 9.35 -18.57
CA SER A 232 -6.94 8.91 -17.17
C SER A 232 -5.58 8.30 -16.88
N LEU A 233 -5.03 7.49 -17.76
CA LEU A 233 -3.69 6.91 -17.64
C LEU A 233 -2.62 8.00 -17.61
N HIS A 234 -2.70 9.00 -18.49
CA HIS A 234 -1.77 10.12 -18.53
C HIS A 234 -1.82 10.95 -17.25
N LEU A 235 -3.01 11.38 -16.83
CA LEU A 235 -3.20 12.18 -15.62
C LEU A 235 -2.74 11.43 -14.35
N ASN A 236 -3.03 10.14 -14.25
CA ASN A 236 -2.54 9.33 -13.14
C ASN A 236 -1.01 9.17 -13.18
N GLY A 237 -0.43 9.03 -14.38
CA GLY A 237 1.03 9.03 -14.56
C GLY A 237 1.67 10.32 -14.03
N LEU A 238 1.11 11.48 -14.37
CA LEU A 238 1.57 12.78 -13.87
C LEU A 238 1.42 12.92 -12.35
N ARG A 239 0.29 12.46 -11.78
CA ARG A 239 0.05 12.48 -10.33
C ARG A 239 1.05 11.59 -9.59
N ASN A 240 1.27 10.37 -10.07
CA ASN A 240 2.24 9.43 -9.50
C ASN A 240 3.67 9.96 -9.60
N TYR A 241 4.04 10.56 -10.72
CA TYR A 241 5.33 11.24 -10.85
C TYR A 241 5.48 12.37 -9.84
N GLY A 242 4.45 13.21 -9.70
CA GLY A 242 4.45 14.34 -8.77
C GLY A 242 4.61 13.92 -7.31
N ILE A 243 3.87 12.89 -6.88
CA ILE A 243 3.97 12.40 -5.49
C ILE A 243 5.33 11.73 -5.21
N VAL A 244 5.89 10.99 -6.17
CA VAL A 244 7.25 10.42 -6.06
C VAL A 244 8.28 11.53 -5.90
N ARG A 245 8.19 12.62 -6.68
CA ARG A 245 9.10 13.77 -6.57
C ARG A 245 8.95 14.52 -5.26
N HIS A 246 7.74 14.64 -4.74
CA HIS A 246 7.52 15.24 -3.42
C HIS A 246 8.22 14.44 -2.31
N TYR A 247 8.06 13.13 -2.26
CA TYR A 247 8.74 12.30 -1.26
C TYR A 247 10.25 12.25 -1.47
N ALA A 248 10.73 12.26 -2.71
CA ALA A 248 12.14 12.33 -3.04
C ALA A 248 12.77 13.62 -2.50
N TRP A 249 12.11 14.76 -2.68
CA TRP A 249 12.54 16.03 -2.10
C TRP A 249 12.61 15.95 -0.57
N ARG A 250 11.61 15.38 0.10
CA ARG A 250 11.60 15.19 1.57
C ARG A 250 12.74 14.31 2.07
N SER A 251 13.17 13.33 1.30
CA SER A 251 14.24 12.38 1.66
C SER A 251 15.62 12.79 1.15
N GLY A 252 15.73 13.90 0.43
CA GLY A 252 16.99 14.34 -0.18
C GLY A 252 17.48 13.45 -1.33
N LEU A 253 16.59 12.67 -1.96
CA LEU A 253 16.92 11.87 -3.14
C LEU A 253 16.94 12.74 -4.40
N ASP A 254 18.01 12.61 -5.18
CA ASP A 254 18.22 13.23 -6.48
C ASP A 254 18.64 12.19 -7.54
N ASP A 255 18.95 12.65 -8.74
CA ASP A 255 19.32 11.77 -9.86
C ASP A 255 20.63 11.00 -9.62
N ASN A 256 21.49 11.45 -8.70
CA ASN A 256 22.73 10.78 -8.33
C ASN A 256 22.48 9.52 -7.49
N CYS A 257 21.29 9.35 -6.91
CA CYS A 257 20.96 8.18 -6.11
C CYS A 257 21.06 6.86 -6.90
N CYS A 258 21.10 6.90 -8.24
CA CYS A 258 21.35 5.72 -9.08
C CYS A 258 22.68 5.01 -8.76
N VAL A 259 23.66 5.68 -8.16
CA VAL A 259 24.91 5.05 -7.70
C VAL A 259 24.68 3.99 -6.63
N LEU A 260 23.57 4.10 -5.88
CA LEU A 260 23.16 3.16 -4.84
C LEU A 260 22.33 1.97 -5.39
N SER A 261 22.10 1.89 -6.70
CA SER A 261 21.28 0.84 -7.33
C SER A 261 21.73 -0.58 -6.97
N LYS A 262 23.05 -0.84 -6.94
CA LYS A 262 23.62 -2.14 -6.54
C LYS A 262 23.40 -2.43 -5.04
N THR A 263 23.45 -1.40 -4.20
CA THR A 263 23.21 -1.52 -2.75
C THR A 263 21.75 -1.88 -2.49
N GLU A 264 20.80 -1.13 -3.07
CA GLU A 264 19.39 -1.44 -2.96
C GLU A 264 19.05 -2.82 -3.54
N TYR A 265 19.60 -3.18 -4.69
CA TYR A 265 19.42 -4.51 -5.28
C TYR A 265 19.87 -5.64 -4.33
N ARG A 266 20.93 -5.45 -3.55
CA ARG A 266 21.42 -6.45 -2.58
C ARG A 266 20.47 -6.68 -1.41
N THR A 267 19.55 -5.77 -1.13
CA THR A 267 18.55 -5.93 -0.07
C THR A 267 17.44 -6.93 -0.42
N LYS A 268 17.36 -7.34 -1.70
CA LYS A 268 16.34 -8.27 -2.22
C LYS A 268 16.88 -9.70 -2.16
N PRO A 269 16.31 -10.62 -1.37
CA PRO A 269 16.80 -12.00 -1.26
C PRO A 269 16.70 -12.78 -2.58
N ALA A 270 15.58 -12.66 -3.29
CA ALA A 270 15.30 -13.40 -4.52
C ALA A 270 14.72 -12.48 -5.62
N PRO A 271 15.53 -11.55 -6.20
CA PRO A 271 15.04 -10.63 -7.21
C PRO A 271 14.67 -11.35 -8.50
N THR A 272 13.55 -10.93 -9.10
CA THR A 272 13.08 -11.44 -10.38
C THR A 272 14.02 -11.07 -11.53
N ARG A 273 13.88 -11.73 -12.68
CA ARG A 273 14.62 -11.35 -13.90
C ARG A 273 14.34 -9.91 -14.32
N LYS A 274 13.10 -9.45 -14.13
CA LYS A 274 12.66 -8.08 -14.43
C LYS A 274 13.35 -7.07 -13.52
N GLU A 275 13.41 -7.34 -12.21
CA GLU A 275 14.15 -6.51 -11.27
C GLU A 275 15.67 -6.47 -11.59
N ARG A 276 16.29 -7.61 -11.91
CA ARG A 276 17.71 -7.64 -12.33
C ARG A 276 17.98 -6.69 -13.49
N LYS A 277 17.17 -6.77 -14.56
CA LYS A 277 17.31 -5.89 -15.73
C LYS A 277 17.12 -4.42 -15.34
N ARG A 278 16.11 -4.12 -14.51
CA ARG A 278 15.81 -2.76 -14.03
C ARG A 278 17.00 -2.18 -13.25
N TYR A 279 17.51 -2.91 -12.25
CA TYR A 279 18.64 -2.43 -11.44
C TYR A 279 19.95 -2.37 -12.24
N ALA A 280 20.17 -3.27 -13.19
CA ALA A 280 21.32 -3.18 -14.09
C ALA A 280 21.26 -1.92 -14.97
N SER A 281 20.08 -1.57 -15.50
CA SER A 281 19.91 -0.33 -16.27
C SER A 281 20.14 0.93 -15.41
N LEU A 282 19.76 0.90 -14.13
CA LEU A 282 20.05 1.99 -13.19
C LEU A 282 21.55 2.11 -12.92
N ALA A 283 22.25 1.00 -12.78
CA ALA A 283 23.70 1.00 -12.56
C ALA A 283 24.50 1.60 -13.73
N LEU A 284 23.94 1.61 -14.94
CA LEU A 284 24.53 2.26 -16.12
C LEU A 284 24.33 3.78 -16.15
N ARG A 285 23.41 4.32 -15.32
CA ARG A 285 23.17 5.75 -15.17
C ARG A 285 24.14 6.34 -14.13
N GLY A 286 24.25 7.65 -14.10
CA GLY A 286 25.03 8.39 -13.09
C GLY A 286 26.48 8.67 -13.51
N ASP A 287 27.18 9.44 -12.69
CA ASP A 287 28.45 10.09 -13.03
C ASP A 287 29.69 9.25 -12.77
N ALA A 288 29.53 7.97 -12.37
CA ALA A 288 30.69 7.11 -12.18
C ALA A 288 31.40 6.83 -13.53
N PRO A 289 32.75 6.61 -13.56
CA PRO A 289 33.44 6.22 -14.76
C PRO A 289 32.74 5.04 -15.47
N TRP A 290 32.73 5.05 -16.81
CA TRP A 290 31.98 4.08 -17.61
C TRP A 290 32.28 2.64 -17.22
N TRP A 291 33.53 2.26 -16.97
CA TRP A 291 33.92 0.91 -16.58
C TRP A 291 33.35 0.48 -15.23
N LYS A 292 33.23 1.39 -14.25
CA LYS A 292 32.54 1.11 -12.98
C LYS A 292 31.03 0.92 -13.15
N ARG A 293 30.41 1.67 -14.06
CA ARG A 293 28.99 1.50 -14.39
C ARG A 293 28.74 0.11 -14.99
N TYR A 294 29.56 -0.29 -15.97
CA TYR A 294 29.46 -1.62 -16.58
C TYR A 294 29.77 -2.75 -15.60
N GLU A 295 30.79 -2.62 -14.75
CA GLU A 295 31.10 -3.60 -13.70
C GLU A 295 29.91 -3.80 -12.75
N ARG A 296 29.28 -2.70 -12.28
CA ARG A 296 28.09 -2.77 -11.42
C ARG A 296 26.93 -3.48 -12.12
N ALA A 297 26.63 -3.10 -13.35
CA ALA A 297 25.55 -3.71 -14.14
C ALA A 297 25.80 -5.21 -14.37
N ALA A 298 27.01 -5.59 -14.77
CA ALA A 298 27.41 -7.00 -14.95
C ALA A 298 27.30 -7.79 -13.64
N SER A 299 27.74 -7.18 -12.53
CA SER A 299 27.61 -7.79 -11.18
C SER A 299 26.16 -8.03 -10.77
N ILE A 300 25.23 -7.17 -11.19
CA ILE A 300 23.79 -7.35 -10.94
C ILE A 300 23.21 -8.45 -11.83
N LEU A 301 23.60 -8.49 -13.12
CA LEU A 301 23.07 -9.44 -14.08
C LEU A 301 23.60 -10.86 -13.88
N PHE A 302 24.89 -11.00 -13.64
CA PHE A 302 25.62 -12.28 -13.68
C PHE A 302 26.23 -12.69 -12.34
N GLY A 303 26.26 -11.79 -11.35
CA GLY A 303 26.84 -12.06 -10.05
C GLY A 303 26.12 -13.22 -9.35
N ARG A 304 26.88 -14.28 -8.99
CA ARG A 304 26.39 -15.34 -8.10
C ARG A 304 26.18 -14.75 -6.70
N ARG A 305 24.96 -14.82 -6.18
CA ARG A 305 24.71 -14.55 -4.75
C ARG A 305 25.26 -15.70 -3.95
N ARG A 306 26.22 -15.44 -3.09
CA ARG A 306 26.56 -16.38 -2.02
C ARG A 306 25.32 -16.46 -1.12
N GLY A 307 24.67 -17.64 -1.04
CA GLY A 307 23.59 -17.88 -0.11
C GLY A 307 24.08 -17.55 1.31
N ARG A 308 23.28 -16.79 2.01
CA ARG A 308 23.36 -16.66 3.47
C ARG A 308 22.35 -17.59 4.09
#